data_87d3288c804d15517e52e3a6fe5b0881
#
_entry.id   87d3288c804d15517e52e3a6fe5b0881
#
_cell.length_a   1.000
_cell.length_b   1.000
_cell.length_c   1.000
_cell.angle_alpha   90.00
_cell.angle_beta   90.00
_cell.angle_gamma   90.00
#
_symmetry.space_group_name_H-M   'P 1'
#
loop_
_entity.id
_entity.type
_entity.pdbx_description
1 polymer ?
#
loop_
_entity_poly.entity_id
_entity_poly.type
_entity_poly.pdbx_seq_one_letter_code
_entity_poly.pdbx_strand_id
1 'polypeptide(L)'
;MSNIEKYLKHFETITKHKFYVMKFCFKCGKYKRGLLHDLSKYGITEFCSSAKYFQGTSSPIDAEKKEKEYSLAWQHHKGHNPHHWEYWIDNIGTYKNTPCKIPYDYVIEMICDWLGAGIVYSKQKVDYNKSYSEPLKYYNKCRKERIFYPETQKLIEYYLNIIETDGINAFCKNVRRKGYIYADYIGEKNN
;
A
#
# COMPACT_ATOMS: atom_id res chain seq x y z
N MET A 1 -27.08 -8.87 -2.08
CA MET A 1 -26.71 -7.51 -2.51
C MET A 1 -27.02 -7.37 -3.99
N SER A 2 -27.82 -6.37 -4.38
CA SER A 2 -28.05 -6.08 -5.80
C SER A 2 -26.76 -5.59 -6.48
N ASN A 3 -26.70 -5.64 -7.83
CA ASN A 3 -25.53 -5.14 -8.55
C ASN A 3 -25.28 -3.65 -8.27
N ILE A 4 -26.34 -2.82 -8.27
CA ILE A 4 -26.24 -1.40 -7.97
C ILE A 4 -25.68 -1.17 -6.56
N GLU A 5 -26.16 -1.93 -5.57
CA GLU A 5 -25.67 -1.83 -4.19
C GLU A 5 -24.19 -2.20 -4.07
N LYS A 6 -23.71 -3.21 -4.82
CA LYS A 6 -22.26 -3.55 -4.88
C LYS A 6 -21.43 -2.39 -5.41
N TYR A 7 -21.88 -1.75 -6.50
CA TYR A 7 -21.17 -0.61 -7.11
C TYR A 7 -21.10 0.58 -6.14
N LEU A 8 -22.21 0.92 -5.48
CA LEU A 8 -22.23 2.03 -4.52
C LEU A 8 -21.32 1.76 -3.31
N LYS A 9 -21.41 0.57 -2.73
CA LYS A 9 -20.57 0.19 -1.58
C LYS A 9 -19.09 0.06 -1.96
N HIS A 10 -18.79 -0.41 -3.17
CA HIS A 10 -17.43 -0.43 -3.67
C HIS A 10 -16.87 1.00 -3.80
N PHE A 11 -17.62 1.91 -4.41
CA PHE A 11 -17.24 3.31 -4.52
C PHE A 11 -16.98 3.95 -3.15
N GLU A 12 -17.89 3.74 -2.19
CA GLU A 12 -17.69 4.21 -0.80
C GLU A 12 -16.42 3.65 -0.19
N THR A 13 -16.14 2.35 -0.38
CA THR A 13 -14.97 1.68 0.18
C THR A 13 -13.67 2.22 -0.38
N ILE A 14 -13.54 2.36 -1.72
CA ILE A 14 -12.31 2.89 -2.33
C ILE A 14 -12.11 4.37 -1.99
N THR A 15 -13.18 5.15 -1.88
CA THR A 15 -13.11 6.57 -1.50
C THR A 15 -12.69 6.73 -0.05
N LYS A 16 -13.23 5.93 0.86
CA LYS A 16 -12.82 5.90 2.27
C LYS A 16 -11.36 5.46 2.42
N HIS A 17 -10.94 4.44 1.68
CA HIS A 17 -9.55 4.00 1.64
C HIS A 17 -8.63 5.13 1.18
N LYS A 18 -8.90 5.73 0.02
CA LYS A 18 -8.15 6.87 -0.51
C LYS A 18 -8.04 8.01 0.50
N PHE A 19 -9.13 8.33 1.21
CA PHE A 19 -9.12 9.36 2.24
C PHE A 19 -8.12 9.06 3.36
N TYR A 20 -8.07 7.82 3.86
CA TYR A 20 -7.12 7.45 4.90
C TYR A 20 -5.68 7.48 4.39
N VAL A 21 -5.41 6.94 3.19
CA VAL A 21 -4.07 6.98 2.60
C VAL A 21 -3.61 8.43 2.40
N MET A 22 -4.45 9.28 1.82
CA MET A 22 -4.17 10.71 1.66
C MET A 22 -3.85 11.38 3.00
N LYS A 23 -4.66 11.11 4.04
CA LYS A 23 -4.45 11.64 5.40
C LYS A 23 -3.09 11.25 5.95
N PHE A 24 -2.66 9.98 5.82
CA PHE A 24 -1.37 9.53 6.33
C PHE A 24 -0.21 10.04 5.46
N CYS A 25 -0.34 10.05 4.16
CA CYS A 25 0.64 10.68 3.27
C CYS A 25 0.84 12.16 3.61
N PHE A 26 -0.23 12.90 3.89
CA PHE A 26 -0.14 14.31 4.31
C PHE A 26 0.54 14.46 5.67
N LYS A 27 0.23 13.60 6.63
CA LYS A 27 0.94 13.55 7.91
C LYS A 27 2.43 13.25 7.74
N CYS A 28 2.81 12.46 6.74
CA CYS A 28 4.20 12.17 6.37
C CYS A 28 4.87 13.26 5.52
N GLY A 29 4.14 14.33 5.11
CA GLY A 29 4.64 15.36 4.21
C GLY A 29 4.73 14.93 2.74
N LYS A 30 4.04 13.87 2.35
CA LYS A 30 4.00 13.30 0.99
C LYS A 30 2.72 13.71 0.25
N TYR A 31 2.50 15.01 0.10
CA TYR A 31 1.24 15.57 -0.41
C TYR A 31 0.88 15.07 -1.80
N LYS A 32 1.84 15.12 -2.75
CA LYS A 32 1.62 14.65 -4.13
C LYS A 32 1.22 13.17 -4.17
N ARG A 33 1.88 12.32 -3.35
CA ARG A 33 1.57 10.89 -3.27
C ARG A 33 0.14 10.67 -2.78
N GLY A 34 -0.27 11.33 -1.70
CA GLY A 34 -1.62 11.21 -1.16
C GLY A 34 -2.72 11.68 -2.12
N LEU A 35 -2.49 12.77 -2.85
CA LEU A 35 -3.46 13.27 -3.84
C LEU A 35 -3.63 12.31 -5.02
N LEU A 36 -2.54 11.77 -5.55
CA LEU A 36 -2.53 10.93 -6.75
C LEU A 36 -2.75 9.45 -6.46
N HIS A 37 -2.71 9.03 -5.19
CA HIS A 37 -2.88 7.64 -4.79
C HIS A 37 -4.14 7.03 -5.41
N ASP A 38 -3.97 5.90 -6.08
CA ASP A 38 -5.05 5.05 -6.58
C ASP A 38 -6.14 5.74 -7.43
N LEU A 39 -5.81 6.82 -8.12
CA LEU A 39 -6.77 7.45 -9.03
C LEU A 39 -7.26 6.49 -10.12
N SER A 40 -6.44 5.52 -10.52
CA SER A 40 -6.79 4.51 -11.51
C SER A 40 -7.98 3.62 -11.09
N LYS A 41 -8.21 3.45 -9.78
CA LYS A 41 -9.37 2.70 -9.23
C LYS A 41 -10.73 3.29 -9.61
N TYR A 42 -10.78 4.57 -9.97
CA TYR A 42 -12.01 5.23 -10.42
C TYR A 42 -12.21 5.10 -11.94
N GLY A 43 -11.24 4.59 -12.67
CA GLY A 43 -11.35 4.31 -14.10
C GLY A 43 -12.18 3.04 -14.38
N ILE A 44 -12.82 3.01 -15.56
CA ILE A 44 -13.73 1.93 -15.96
C ILE A 44 -13.07 0.55 -15.83
N THR A 45 -11.81 0.43 -16.24
CA THR A 45 -11.06 -0.84 -16.25
C THR A 45 -10.96 -1.49 -14.87
N GLU A 46 -10.67 -0.69 -13.83
CA GLU A 46 -10.53 -1.22 -12.47
C GLU A 46 -11.85 -1.22 -11.73
N PHE A 47 -12.62 -0.12 -11.85
CA PHE A 47 -13.84 0.07 -11.08
C PHE A 47 -14.91 -0.99 -11.37
N CYS A 48 -15.23 -1.21 -12.65
CA CYS A 48 -16.28 -2.15 -13.03
C CYS A 48 -15.94 -3.60 -12.65
N SER A 49 -14.70 -4.03 -12.91
CA SER A 49 -14.25 -5.36 -12.52
C SER A 49 -14.29 -5.53 -10.99
N SER A 50 -13.71 -4.60 -10.25
CA SER A 50 -13.68 -4.66 -8.80
C SER A 50 -15.06 -4.59 -8.16
N ALA A 51 -15.98 -3.75 -8.69
CA ALA A 51 -17.35 -3.68 -8.19
C ALA A 51 -18.13 -5.00 -8.38
N LYS A 52 -17.90 -5.72 -9.50
CA LYS A 52 -18.49 -7.04 -9.75
C LYS A 52 -18.12 -8.04 -8.66
N TYR A 53 -16.85 -8.05 -8.24
CA TYR A 53 -16.32 -8.97 -7.22
C TYR A 53 -16.39 -8.45 -5.79
N PHE A 54 -17.00 -7.30 -5.57
CA PHE A 54 -17.07 -6.67 -4.26
C PHE A 54 -17.87 -7.51 -3.25
N GLN A 55 -17.25 -7.82 -2.10
CA GLN A 55 -17.85 -8.57 -0.99
C GLN A 55 -17.91 -7.76 0.33
N GLY A 56 -17.17 -6.64 0.42
CA GLY A 56 -17.14 -5.76 1.60
C GLY A 56 -16.28 -6.24 2.77
N THR A 57 -15.63 -7.38 2.66
CA THR A 57 -14.81 -8.00 3.73
C THR A 57 -13.33 -8.13 3.38
N SER A 58 -13.03 -8.10 2.09
CA SER A 58 -11.67 -8.25 1.55
C SER A 58 -11.54 -7.54 0.19
N SER A 59 -10.33 -7.52 -0.35
CA SER A 59 -10.09 -6.97 -1.69
C SER A 59 -10.91 -7.72 -2.76
N PRO A 60 -11.65 -7.02 -3.64
CA PRO A 60 -12.33 -7.64 -4.77
C PRO A 60 -11.39 -8.38 -5.72
N ILE A 61 -10.13 -7.94 -5.80
CA ILE A 61 -9.07 -8.55 -6.61
C ILE A 61 -8.80 -9.99 -6.20
N ASP A 62 -8.82 -10.28 -4.89
CA ASP A 62 -8.63 -11.65 -4.40
C ASP A 62 -9.79 -12.57 -4.81
N ALA A 63 -11.01 -12.05 -4.83
CA ALA A 63 -12.17 -12.79 -5.30
C ALA A 63 -12.10 -13.06 -6.82
N GLU A 64 -11.69 -12.06 -7.61
CA GLU A 64 -11.48 -12.25 -9.05
C GLU A 64 -10.38 -13.28 -9.34
N LYS A 65 -9.24 -13.23 -8.62
CA LYS A 65 -8.15 -14.21 -8.76
C LYS A 65 -8.56 -15.62 -8.38
N LYS A 66 -9.42 -15.79 -7.37
CA LYS A 66 -9.95 -17.12 -7.01
C LYS A 66 -10.84 -17.73 -8.08
N GLU A 67 -11.60 -16.89 -8.81
CA GLU A 67 -12.48 -17.36 -9.88
C GLU A 67 -11.74 -17.59 -11.19
N LYS A 68 -10.80 -16.72 -11.56
CA LYS A 68 -10.19 -16.68 -12.88
C LYS A 68 -8.72 -17.08 -12.91
N GLU A 69 -8.10 -17.31 -11.73
CA GLU A 69 -6.66 -17.53 -11.53
C GLU A 69 -5.78 -16.30 -11.81
N TYR A 70 -6.35 -15.22 -12.37
CA TYR A 70 -5.70 -13.92 -12.61
C TYR A 70 -6.69 -12.76 -12.42
N SER A 71 -6.18 -11.52 -12.44
CA SER A 71 -7.00 -10.32 -12.45
C SER A 71 -6.40 -9.28 -13.41
N LEU A 72 -7.17 -8.91 -14.45
CA LEU A 72 -6.79 -7.83 -15.36
C LEU A 72 -6.87 -6.46 -14.67
N ALA A 73 -7.83 -6.27 -13.76
CA ALA A 73 -7.90 -5.08 -12.92
C ALA A 73 -6.62 -4.91 -12.10
N TRP A 74 -6.08 -6.01 -11.53
CA TRP A 74 -4.81 -5.98 -10.81
C TRP A 74 -3.61 -5.68 -11.72
N GLN A 75 -3.55 -6.28 -12.91
CA GLN A 75 -2.48 -6.01 -13.87
C GLN A 75 -2.45 -4.52 -14.26
N HIS A 76 -3.62 -3.95 -14.55
CA HIS A 76 -3.75 -2.51 -14.82
C HIS A 76 -3.34 -1.69 -13.60
N HIS A 77 -3.86 -2.02 -12.42
CA HIS A 77 -3.63 -1.30 -11.18
C HIS A 77 -2.14 -1.24 -10.81
N LYS A 78 -1.48 -2.39 -10.70
CA LYS A 78 -0.06 -2.43 -10.34
C LYS A 78 0.85 -1.78 -11.37
N GLY A 79 0.46 -1.76 -12.64
CA GLY A 79 1.20 -1.10 -13.71
C GLY A 79 1.10 0.43 -13.70
N HIS A 80 0.06 0.99 -13.06
CA HIS A 80 -0.16 2.45 -12.98
C HIS A 80 0.15 3.04 -11.59
N ASN A 81 0.39 2.18 -10.60
CA ASN A 81 0.57 2.59 -9.21
C ASN A 81 1.92 2.12 -8.64
N PRO A 82 2.98 2.95 -8.78
CA PRO A 82 4.35 2.58 -8.37
C PRO A 82 4.56 2.33 -6.87
N HIS A 83 3.55 2.54 -6.02
CA HIS A 83 3.60 2.12 -4.62
C HIS A 83 3.39 0.61 -4.42
N HIS A 84 3.08 -0.15 -5.48
CA HIS A 84 3.06 -1.60 -5.46
C HIS A 84 4.43 -2.17 -5.81
N TRP A 85 4.90 -3.14 -5.01
CA TRP A 85 6.24 -3.72 -5.16
C TRP A 85 6.42 -4.43 -6.51
N GLU A 86 5.36 -5.00 -7.08
CA GLU A 86 5.37 -5.69 -8.36
C GLU A 86 5.71 -4.77 -9.54
N TYR A 87 5.49 -3.47 -9.39
CA TYR A 87 5.91 -2.46 -10.38
C TYR A 87 7.44 -2.41 -10.54
N TRP A 88 8.16 -2.77 -9.47
CA TRP A 88 9.62 -2.68 -9.37
C TRP A 88 10.33 -4.00 -9.60
N ILE A 89 9.69 -4.94 -10.28
CA ILE A 89 10.31 -6.21 -10.68
C ILE A 89 10.75 -6.12 -12.12
N ASP A 90 12.05 -6.29 -12.33
CA ASP A 90 12.66 -6.39 -13.66
C ASP A 90 13.03 -7.85 -13.96
N ASN A 91 13.14 -8.17 -15.23
CA ASN A 91 13.57 -9.48 -15.72
C ASN A 91 14.94 -9.37 -16.35
N ILE A 92 15.96 -9.92 -15.68
CA ILE A 92 17.33 -9.97 -16.22
C ILE A 92 17.55 -11.32 -16.88
N GLY A 93 17.73 -11.33 -18.21
CA GLY A 93 18.19 -12.49 -18.99
C GLY A 93 17.29 -13.71 -18.86
N THR A 94 17.69 -14.73 -18.15
CA THR A 94 17.05 -16.05 -18.05
C THR A 94 15.86 -16.09 -17.07
N TYR A 95 14.82 -15.29 -17.26
CA TYR A 95 13.55 -15.35 -16.49
C TYR A 95 13.67 -15.15 -14.98
N LYS A 96 14.75 -14.59 -14.50
CA LYS A 96 14.93 -14.29 -13.06
C LYS A 96 14.29 -12.95 -12.75
N ASN A 97 13.24 -12.96 -11.93
CA ASN A 97 12.67 -11.75 -11.35
C ASN A 97 13.70 -11.07 -10.43
N THR A 98 14.06 -9.84 -10.76
CA THR A 98 15.03 -9.07 -10.00
C THR A 98 14.37 -7.81 -9.45
N PRO A 99 14.37 -7.60 -8.12
CA PRO A 99 13.75 -6.41 -7.54
C PRO A 99 14.64 -5.18 -7.78
N CYS A 100 14.02 -4.09 -8.20
CA CYS A 100 14.63 -2.77 -8.21
C CYS A 100 14.43 -2.09 -6.85
N LYS A 101 15.36 -1.18 -6.49
CA LYS A 101 15.21 -0.34 -5.31
C LYS A 101 14.03 0.61 -5.49
N ILE A 102 13.02 0.54 -4.62
CA ILE A 102 11.82 1.39 -4.69
C ILE A 102 12.19 2.79 -4.20
N PRO A 103 11.90 3.88 -4.95
CA PRO A 103 12.16 5.23 -4.44
C PRO A 103 11.43 5.49 -3.12
N TYR A 104 12.10 6.20 -2.20
CA TYR A 104 11.67 6.43 -0.83
C TYR A 104 10.19 6.85 -0.71
N ASP A 105 9.75 7.79 -1.53
CA ASP A 105 8.38 8.32 -1.48
C ASP A 105 7.31 7.26 -1.79
N TYR A 106 7.61 6.30 -2.66
CA TYR A 106 6.71 5.18 -2.96
C TYR A 106 6.71 4.13 -1.85
N VAL A 107 7.83 3.94 -1.15
CA VAL A 107 7.84 3.08 0.05
C VAL A 107 6.94 3.67 1.14
N ILE A 108 7.00 4.99 1.35
CA ILE A 108 6.12 5.66 2.32
C ILE A 108 4.65 5.57 1.90
N GLU A 109 4.35 5.77 0.61
CA GLU A 109 3.00 5.62 0.07
C GLU A 109 2.47 4.18 0.26
N MET A 110 3.29 3.16 -0.02
CA MET A 110 2.96 1.75 0.21
C MET A 110 2.58 1.47 1.67
N ILE A 111 3.35 1.99 2.62
CA ILE A 111 3.06 1.81 4.05
C ILE A 111 1.76 2.55 4.42
N CYS A 112 1.54 3.76 3.90
CA CYS A 112 0.29 4.49 4.09
C CYS A 112 -0.92 3.75 3.49
N ASP A 113 -0.73 3.06 2.34
CA ASP A 113 -1.72 2.20 1.71
C ASP A 113 -2.12 1.03 2.63
N TRP A 114 -1.16 0.33 3.21
CA TRP A 114 -1.42 -0.77 4.15
C TRP A 114 -2.12 -0.28 5.43
N LEU A 115 -1.77 0.91 5.93
CA LEU A 115 -2.48 1.54 7.05
C LEU A 115 -3.93 1.85 6.70
N GLY A 116 -4.17 2.45 5.53
CA GLY A 116 -5.51 2.76 5.05
C GLY A 116 -6.37 1.52 4.87
N ALA A 117 -5.82 0.47 4.25
CA ALA A 117 -6.49 -0.81 4.06
C ALA A 117 -6.83 -1.47 5.40
N GLY A 118 -5.87 -1.53 6.33
CA GLY A 118 -6.09 -2.10 7.66
C GLY A 118 -7.25 -1.43 8.40
N ILE A 119 -7.34 -0.10 8.36
CA ILE A 119 -8.43 0.65 9.02
C ILE A 119 -9.79 0.41 8.34
N VAL A 120 -9.82 0.39 7.02
CA VAL A 120 -11.07 0.24 6.26
C VAL A 120 -11.66 -1.16 6.43
N TYR A 121 -10.82 -2.20 6.34
CA TYR A 121 -11.29 -3.58 6.41
C TYR A 121 -11.50 -4.09 7.83
N SER A 122 -10.71 -3.65 8.82
CA SER A 122 -10.91 -4.03 10.22
C SER A 122 -12.16 -3.41 10.85
N LYS A 123 -12.66 -2.30 10.28
CA LYS A 123 -13.78 -1.51 10.83
C LYS A 123 -13.55 -1.05 12.29
N GLN A 124 -12.33 -1.12 12.78
CA GLN A 124 -11.97 -0.74 14.14
C GLN A 124 -11.65 0.75 14.22
N LYS A 125 -11.99 1.36 15.36
CA LYS A 125 -11.52 2.71 15.68
C LYS A 125 -10.06 2.61 16.17
N VAL A 126 -9.16 3.26 15.43
CA VAL A 126 -7.71 3.21 15.70
C VAL A 126 -7.25 4.48 16.40
N ASP A 127 -6.58 4.33 17.54
CA ASP A 127 -5.84 5.42 18.20
C ASP A 127 -4.43 5.50 17.58
N TYR A 128 -4.17 6.58 16.86
CA TYR A 128 -2.90 6.75 16.13
C TYR A 128 -1.67 6.98 17.00
N ASN A 129 -1.85 7.14 18.32
CA ASN A 129 -0.76 7.28 19.30
C ASN A 129 -0.42 5.96 19.99
N LYS A 130 -1.16 4.90 19.67
CA LYS A 130 -0.93 3.58 20.25
C LYS A 130 -0.43 2.61 19.21
N SER A 131 0.20 1.54 19.69
CA SER A 131 0.60 0.38 18.91
C SER A 131 -0.48 -0.06 17.92
N TYR A 132 -0.08 -0.30 16.66
CA TYR A 132 -0.98 -0.78 15.61
C TYR A 132 -0.31 -1.84 14.77
N SER A 133 -0.62 -3.10 15.03
CA SER A 133 0.07 -4.26 14.47
C SER A 133 -0.44 -4.74 13.10
N GLU A 134 -1.58 -4.27 12.61
CA GLU A 134 -2.20 -4.80 11.38
C GLU A 134 -1.31 -4.72 10.13
N PRO A 135 -0.58 -3.62 9.85
CA PRO A 135 0.31 -3.57 8.69
C PRO A 135 1.47 -4.55 8.78
N LEU A 136 2.04 -4.76 9.97
CA LEU A 136 3.11 -5.72 10.19
C LEU A 136 2.60 -7.17 10.06
N LYS A 137 1.43 -7.49 10.58
CA LYS A 137 0.78 -8.80 10.40
C LYS A 137 0.54 -9.09 8.91
N TYR A 138 0.02 -8.10 8.17
CA TYR A 138 -0.18 -8.22 6.73
C TYR A 138 1.15 -8.45 5.99
N TYR A 139 2.18 -7.66 6.31
CA TYR A 139 3.51 -7.82 5.73
C TYR A 139 4.07 -9.22 6.00
N ASN A 140 4.04 -9.70 7.24
CA ASN A 140 4.56 -11.01 7.62
C ASN A 140 3.82 -12.17 6.94
N LYS A 141 2.50 -12.05 6.75
CA LYS A 141 1.70 -13.03 6.02
C LYS A 141 2.13 -13.17 4.57
N CYS A 142 2.44 -12.06 3.90
CA CYS A 142 2.76 -12.03 2.48
C CYS A 142 4.27 -12.00 2.17
N ARG A 143 5.13 -11.87 3.20
CA ARG A 143 6.58 -11.64 3.05
C ARG A 143 7.28 -12.71 2.20
N LYS A 144 6.91 -13.98 2.35
CA LYS A 144 7.54 -15.10 1.63
C LYS A 144 7.27 -15.09 0.13
N GLU A 145 6.19 -14.44 -0.29
CA GLU A 145 5.76 -14.35 -1.69
C GLU A 145 6.26 -13.07 -2.39
N ARG A 146 6.88 -12.15 -1.62
CA ARG A 146 7.32 -10.85 -2.11
C ARG A 146 8.82 -10.79 -2.28
N ILE A 147 9.24 -10.18 -3.37
CA ILE A 147 10.64 -9.98 -3.69
C ILE A 147 10.93 -8.49 -3.56
N PHE A 148 11.71 -8.11 -2.55
CA PHE A 148 12.15 -6.73 -2.34
C PHE A 148 13.66 -6.61 -2.52
N TYR A 149 14.10 -5.45 -3.00
CA TYR A 149 15.50 -5.04 -2.90
C TYR A 149 15.88 -4.95 -1.40
N PRO A 150 17.07 -5.44 -0.98
CA PRO A 150 17.39 -5.59 0.45
C PRO A 150 17.22 -4.32 1.29
N GLU A 151 17.66 -3.16 0.77
CA GLU A 151 17.51 -1.89 1.47
C GLU A 151 16.05 -1.44 1.55
N THR A 152 15.24 -1.71 0.52
CA THR A 152 13.81 -1.45 0.54
C THR A 152 13.13 -2.28 1.62
N GLN A 153 13.49 -3.55 1.74
CA GLN A 153 12.96 -4.43 2.79
C GLN A 153 13.32 -3.90 4.20
N LYS A 154 14.58 -3.54 4.43
CA LYS A 154 15.02 -2.96 5.72
C LYS A 154 14.24 -1.69 6.07
N LEU A 155 14.01 -0.82 5.09
CA LEU A 155 13.26 0.42 5.29
C LEU A 155 11.79 0.14 5.66
N ILE A 156 11.14 -0.81 4.98
CA ILE A 156 9.77 -1.22 5.28
C ILE A 156 9.70 -1.77 6.71
N GLU A 157 10.57 -2.73 7.05
CA GLU A 157 10.58 -3.36 8.37
C GLU A 157 10.84 -2.35 9.49
N TYR A 158 11.75 -1.39 9.28
CA TYR A 158 12.00 -0.30 10.23
C TYR A 158 10.72 0.52 10.52
N TYR A 159 10.01 0.95 9.49
CA TYR A 159 8.80 1.75 9.71
C TYR A 159 7.62 0.95 10.24
N LEU A 160 7.48 -0.32 9.85
CA LEU A 160 6.45 -1.20 10.41
C LEU A 160 6.68 -1.46 11.91
N ASN A 161 7.92 -1.59 12.35
CA ASN A 161 8.25 -1.70 13.77
C ASN A 161 7.86 -0.44 14.54
N ILE A 162 8.15 0.77 14.02
CA ILE A 162 7.71 2.02 14.68
C ILE A 162 6.18 2.06 14.80
N ILE A 163 5.45 1.65 13.75
CA ILE A 163 3.99 1.64 13.80
C ILE A 163 3.48 0.65 14.86
N GLU A 164 4.11 -0.52 14.95
CA GLU A 164 3.74 -1.54 15.92
C GLU A 164 4.04 -1.14 17.35
N THR A 165 5.17 -0.47 17.62
CA THR A 165 5.58 -0.10 18.99
C THR A 165 4.98 1.24 19.42
N ASP A 166 5.11 2.28 18.59
CA ASP A 166 4.90 3.69 18.96
C ASP A 166 3.69 4.32 18.25
N GLY A 167 3.08 3.59 17.31
CA GLY A 167 1.89 4.00 16.60
C GLY A 167 2.12 4.83 15.33
N ILE A 168 1.01 5.11 14.66
CA ILE A 168 1.01 5.76 13.34
C ILE A 168 1.55 7.20 13.38
N ASN A 169 1.27 7.94 14.47
CA ASN A 169 1.77 9.32 14.58
C ASN A 169 3.29 9.38 14.76
N ALA A 170 3.89 8.40 15.46
CA ALA A 170 5.34 8.28 15.58
C ALA A 170 6.00 7.99 14.23
N PHE A 171 5.45 7.07 13.45
CA PHE A 171 5.86 6.82 12.07
C PHE A 171 5.84 8.10 11.22
N CYS A 172 4.70 8.80 11.17
CA CYS A 172 4.56 10.02 10.38
C CYS A 172 5.58 11.10 10.79
N LYS A 173 5.83 11.27 12.10
CA LYS A 173 6.81 12.21 12.63
C LYS A 173 8.24 11.83 12.23
N ASN A 174 8.56 10.52 12.27
CA ASN A 174 9.87 10.00 11.87
C ASN A 174 10.14 10.26 10.38
N VAL A 175 9.15 9.94 9.51
CA VAL A 175 9.24 10.22 8.06
C VAL A 175 9.50 11.71 7.78
N ARG A 176 8.80 12.62 8.46
CA ARG A 176 8.99 14.08 8.27
C ARG A 176 10.38 14.57 8.67
N ARG A 177 10.96 13.97 9.70
CA ARG A 177 12.28 14.38 10.22
C ARG A 177 13.43 14.03 9.28
N LYS A 178 13.21 13.14 8.30
CA LYS A 178 14.26 12.68 7.36
C LYS A 178 15.55 12.33 8.10
N GLY A 179 15.43 11.49 9.14
CA GLY A 179 16.57 11.08 9.95
C GLY A 179 17.55 10.14 9.22
N TYR A 180 18.46 9.53 9.97
CA TYR A 180 19.52 8.66 9.47
C TYR A 180 19.03 7.61 8.47
N ILE A 181 17.93 6.94 8.75
CA ILE A 181 17.40 5.91 7.85
C ILE A 181 17.02 6.45 6.46
N TYR A 182 16.57 7.71 6.38
CA TYR A 182 16.32 8.37 5.10
C TYR A 182 17.61 8.64 4.35
N ALA A 183 18.61 9.23 5.01
CA ALA A 183 19.90 9.56 4.42
C ALA A 183 20.62 8.30 3.92
N ASP A 184 20.63 7.23 4.73
CA ASP A 184 21.19 5.93 4.35
C ASP A 184 20.47 5.35 3.12
N TYR A 185 19.13 5.42 3.11
CA TYR A 185 18.35 4.87 2.00
C TYR A 185 18.58 5.59 0.67
N ILE A 186 18.67 6.92 0.66
CA ILE A 186 18.91 7.69 -0.58
C ILE A 186 20.39 7.74 -1.00
N GLY A 187 21.31 7.26 -0.14
CA GLY A 187 22.73 7.25 -0.41
C GLY A 187 23.43 8.59 -0.11
N GLU A 188 22.78 9.48 0.63
CA GLU A 188 23.46 10.66 1.20
C GLU A 188 24.36 10.18 2.35
N LYS A 189 25.66 10.07 2.07
CA LYS A 189 26.63 9.88 3.15
C LYS A 189 26.64 11.14 4.00
N ASN A 190 26.39 10.99 5.30
CA ASN A 190 26.70 12.06 6.25
C ASN A 190 28.21 12.32 6.20
N ASN A 191 28.61 13.41 5.54
CA ASN A 191 29.96 13.96 5.65
C ASN A 191 30.10 14.65 7.01
#